data_7ccbe1e6f2c6848e0deec3f4479a395e
#
_entry.id   7ccbe1e6f2c6848e0deec3f4479a395e
#
_cell.length_a   1.000
_cell.length_b   1.000
_cell.length_c   1.000
_cell.angle_alpha   90.00
_cell.angle_beta   90.00
_cell.angle_gamma   90.00
#
_symmetry.space_group_name_H-M   'P 1'
#
loop_
_entity.id
_entity.type
_entity.pdbx_description
1 polymer ?
#
loop_
_entity_poly.entity_id
_entity_poly.type
_entity_poly.pdbx_seq_one_letter_code
_entity_poly.pdbx_strand_id
1 'polypeptide(L)'
;NKKEENFYSFESIKDLNDVVFDYVRTILPPKKFLFPQEETIVKYDYLDAEVNGFVETKERIIFGVHPCDLKGISLLDKVFSDKNVDSNYMEKRKRAILIGIDCMPDDRCFCTSVGTVMPKNDFFDLFLTDIGDGYLINVSTDRGKELLNVDFIRDATDGEIQRREEFVEKKKAACTNKMDLPLSELPLMFAGVYNSKVWEENGEKCVACGRCNLVCPTCYCFNVYDSMNLKLTEGERIRQWDSCHLESFTKVATGEVFRKSKSSRDRHRFYRKFYYLSRFSPSFCTGCGRCGKECLADIEIVETVNRLAKEYNGITSKV
;
A
#
# COMPACT_ATOMS: atom_id res chain seq x y z
N ASN A 1 -13.62 -1.36 -30.61
CA ASN A 1 -12.24 -1.00 -30.23
C ASN A 1 -12.15 -0.98 -28.70
N LYS A 2 -11.90 -2.15 -28.08
CA LYS A 2 -11.41 -2.21 -26.71
C LYS A 2 -10.00 -1.60 -26.76
N LYS A 3 -9.78 -0.44 -26.11
CA LYS A 3 -8.42 0.00 -25.79
C LYS A 3 -7.82 -1.13 -24.96
N GLU A 4 -6.72 -1.72 -25.42
CA GLU A 4 -5.91 -2.61 -24.59
C GLU A 4 -5.46 -1.78 -23.39
N GLU A 5 -5.91 -2.15 -22.19
CA GLU A 5 -5.43 -1.54 -20.95
C GLU A 5 -3.99 -1.97 -20.77
N ASN A 6 -3.06 -1.04 -20.77
CA ASN A 6 -1.67 -1.32 -20.42
C ASN A 6 -1.59 -1.69 -18.95
N PHE A 7 -1.06 -2.87 -18.67
CA PHE A 7 -0.78 -3.34 -17.32
C PHE A 7 0.70 -3.06 -16.99
N TYR A 8 0.92 -2.36 -15.88
CA TYR A 8 2.26 -2.06 -15.38
C TYR A 8 2.58 -2.91 -14.16
N SER A 9 3.83 -3.34 -14.05
CA SER A 9 4.34 -4.08 -12.89
C SER A 9 5.73 -3.58 -12.48
N PHE A 10 6.07 -3.76 -11.23
CA PHE A 10 7.45 -3.61 -10.76
C PHE A 10 8.16 -4.95 -10.97
N GLU A 11 9.18 -4.97 -11.82
CA GLU A 11 9.99 -6.16 -12.11
C GLU A 11 11.48 -5.84 -12.07
N SER A 12 12.31 -6.88 -12.01
CA SER A 12 13.75 -6.71 -12.20
C SER A 12 14.02 -6.38 -13.66
N ILE A 13 14.54 -5.19 -13.92
CA ILE A 13 14.88 -4.75 -15.28
C ILE A 13 16.27 -5.25 -15.68
N LYS A 14 16.42 -5.57 -16.96
CA LYS A 14 17.71 -5.91 -17.60
C LYS A 14 18.10 -4.85 -18.62
N ASP A 15 17.14 -4.18 -19.21
CA ASP A 15 17.30 -3.11 -20.18
C ASP A 15 16.62 -1.83 -19.65
N LEU A 16 17.32 -0.70 -19.73
CA LEU A 16 16.76 0.60 -19.33
C LEU A 16 15.60 1.04 -20.23
N ASN A 17 15.49 0.53 -21.44
CA ASN A 17 14.36 0.79 -22.34
C ASN A 17 13.04 0.17 -21.85
N ASP A 18 13.09 -0.78 -20.92
CA ASP A 18 11.90 -1.38 -20.30
C ASP A 18 11.28 -0.48 -19.21
N VAL A 19 11.97 0.62 -18.84
CA VAL A 19 11.49 1.53 -17.79
C VAL A 19 10.40 2.44 -18.32
N VAL A 20 9.24 2.41 -17.67
CA VAL A 20 8.12 3.31 -17.96
C VAL A 20 8.03 4.36 -16.87
N PHE A 21 8.16 5.63 -17.26
CA PHE A 21 8.09 6.78 -16.35
C PHE A 21 6.66 7.29 -16.15
N ASP A 22 5.84 7.26 -17.21
CA ASP A 22 4.46 7.73 -17.17
C ASP A 22 3.50 6.55 -17.03
N TYR A 23 3.06 6.31 -15.80
CA TYR A 23 2.05 5.31 -15.47
C TYR A 23 1.21 5.78 -14.28
N VAL A 24 -0.05 5.33 -14.20
CA VAL A 24 -0.94 5.72 -13.09
C VAL A 24 -0.75 4.81 -11.88
N ARG A 25 -0.70 3.51 -12.10
CA ARG A 25 -0.50 2.50 -11.04
C ARG A 25 -0.08 1.16 -11.62
N THR A 26 0.62 0.40 -10.80
CA THR A 26 0.88 -1.03 -11.06
C THR A 26 -0.21 -1.88 -10.41
N ILE A 27 -0.41 -3.11 -10.89
CA ILE A 27 -1.36 -4.07 -10.29
C ILE A 27 -0.96 -4.33 -8.83
N LEU A 28 0.26 -4.80 -8.60
CA LEU A 28 0.79 -5.00 -7.26
C LEU A 28 1.70 -3.83 -6.85
N PRO A 29 1.60 -3.34 -5.62
CA PRO A 29 2.46 -2.28 -5.12
C PRO A 29 3.91 -2.78 -4.92
N PRO A 30 4.90 -1.87 -4.92
CA PRO A 30 6.31 -2.21 -4.72
C PRO A 30 6.63 -2.83 -3.36
N LYS A 31 5.70 -2.79 -2.40
CA LYS A 31 5.86 -3.50 -1.11
C LYS A 31 6.23 -4.98 -1.30
N LYS A 32 5.91 -5.60 -2.46
CA LYS A 32 6.24 -7.00 -2.76
C LYS A 32 7.73 -7.32 -2.67
N PHE A 33 8.60 -6.32 -2.77
CA PHE A 33 10.04 -6.48 -2.63
C PHE A 33 10.55 -6.40 -1.19
N LEU A 34 9.76 -5.80 -0.30
CA LEU A 34 10.08 -5.65 1.13
C LEU A 34 9.30 -6.65 1.98
N PHE A 35 8.09 -6.93 1.58
CA PHE A 35 7.17 -7.93 2.12
C PHE A 35 6.69 -8.80 0.96
N PRO A 36 7.45 -9.86 0.57
CA PRO A 36 7.12 -10.72 -0.56
C PRO A 36 5.79 -11.44 -0.39
N GLN A 37 5.18 -11.82 -1.54
CA GLN A 37 3.94 -12.59 -1.55
C GLN A 37 4.11 -13.94 -0.84
N GLU A 38 5.30 -14.53 -0.95
CA GLU A 38 5.71 -15.73 -0.27
C GLU A 38 7.20 -15.64 0.07
N GLU A 39 7.58 -16.02 1.28
CA GLU A 39 8.96 -16.05 1.71
C GLU A 39 9.20 -17.07 2.83
N THR A 40 10.34 -17.72 2.78
CA THR A 40 10.83 -18.55 3.86
C THR A 40 11.32 -17.67 5.01
N ILE A 41 10.86 -17.93 6.24
CA ILE A 41 11.25 -17.19 7.46
C ILE A 41 12.06 -18.03 8.43
N VAL A 42 11.95 -19.36 8.38
CA VAL A 42 12.73 -20.32 9.18
C VAL A 42 13.07 -21.51 8.30
N LYS A 43 14.29 -22.03 8.46
CA LYS A 43 14.71 -23.33 7.93
C LYS A 43 15.05 -24.25 9.09
N TYR A 44 14.72 -25.52 8.95
CA TYR A 44 15.00 -26.52 9.97
C TYR A 44 15.44 -27.84 9.36
N ASP A 45 16.36 -28.48 10.07
CA ASP A 45 16.83 -29.85 9.80
C ASP A 45 16.43 -30.74 10.98
N TYR A 46 15.69 -31.80 10.68
CA TYR A 46 15.23 -32.75 11.71
C TYR A 46 16.30 -33.74 12.14
N LEU A 47 17.27 -34.05 11.26
CA LEU A 47 18.34 -35.01 11.58
C LEU A 47 19.33 -34.40 12.55
N ASP A 48 19.68 -33.14 12.33
CA ASP A 48 20.64 -32.42 13.17
C ASP A 48 19.95 -31.62 14.29
N ALA A 49 18.61 -31.64 14.36
CA ALA A 49 17.79 -30.87 15.30
C ALA A 49 18.07 -29.33 15.22
N GLU A 50 18.43 -28.84 14.06
CA GLU A 50 18.73 -27.42 13.84
C GLU A 50 17.48 -26.63 13.41
N VAL A 51 17.34 -25.42 13.97
CA VAL A 51 16.30 -24.46 13.60
C VAL A 51 16.94 -23.08 13.42
N ASN A 52 16.94 -22.58 12.20
CA ASN A 52 17.61 -21.34 11.85
C ASN A 52 16.62 -20.33 11.23
N GLY A 53 16.60 -19.10 11.77
CA GLY A 53 15.92 -17.98 11.13
C GLY A 53 16.54 -17.70 9.76
N PHE A 54 15.70 -17.46 8.75
CA PHE A 54 16.15 -17.14 7.41
C PHE A 54 15.71 -15.74 7.01
N VAL A 55 16.68 -14.90 6.59
CA VAL A 55 16.45 -13.54 6.12
C VAL A 55 17.16 -13.33 4.79
N GLU A 56 16.42 -12.97 3.76
CA GLU A 56 17.01 -12.57 2.49
C GLU A 56 17.71 -11.20 2.62
N THR A 57 18.98 -11.10 2.21
CA THR A 57 19.82 -9.91 2.38
C THR A 57 20.21 -9.23 1.06
N LYS A 58 19.40 -9.37 0.01
CA LYS A 58 19.65 -8.78 -1.30
C LYS A 58 19.47 -7.26 -1.28
N GLU A 59 20.44 -6.52 -1.79
CA GLU A 59 20.33 -5.09 -2.04
C GLU A 59 19.45 -4.82 -3.27
N ARG A 60 18.65 -3.73 -3.22
CA ARG A 60 17.71 -3.36 -4.27
C ARG A 60 17.59 -1.85 -4.41
N ILE A 61 17.52 -1.39 -5.66
CA ILE A 61 17.00 -0.06 -5.99
C ILE A 61 15.58 -0.27 -6.53
N ILE A 62 14.59 0.33 -5.89
CA ILE A 62 13.20 0.30 -6.34
C ILE A 62 12.89 1.66 -6.95
N PHE A 63 12.87 1.70 -8.29
CA PHE A 63 12.71 2.92 -9.07
C PHE A 63 11.24 3.13 -9.49
N GLY A 64 10.85 4.41 -9.57
CA GLY A 64 9.53 4.79 -10.07
C GLY A 64 8.40 4.70 -9.04
N VAL A 65 8.71 4.72 -7.74
CA VAL A 65 7.71 4.53 -6.67
C VAL A 65 6.84 5.79 -6.52
N HIS A 66 5.52 5.67 -6.69
CA HIS A 66 4.59 6.80 -6.55
C HIS A 66 4.41 7.25 -5.08
N PRO A 67 3.99 8.51 -4.82
CA PRO A 67 3.77 9.04 -3.48
C PRO A 67 2.86 8.17 -2.60
N CYS A 68 1.81 7.59 -3.16
CA CYS A 68 0.90 6.70 -2.45
C CYS A 68 1.59 5.39 -2.02
N ASP A 69 2.51 4.85 -2.81
CA ASP A 69 3.27 3.64 -2.50
C ASP A 69 4.40 3.93 -1.51
N LEU A 70 5.10 5.08 -1.62
CA LEU A 70 6.06 5.56 -0.62
C LEU A 70 5.40 5.71 0.74
N LYS A 71 4.22 6.34 0.79
CA LYS A 71 3.41 6.41 2.01
C LYS A 71 3.03 5.02 2.53
N GLY A 72 2.69 4.11 1.61
CA GLY A 72 2.37 2.71 1.94
C GLY A 72 3.53 2.01 2.63
N ILE A 73 4.75 2.13 2.09
CA ILE A 73 5.98 1.58 2.67
C ILE A 73 6.24 2.21 4.03
N SER A 74 6.17 3.54 4.17
CA SER A 74 6.39 4.21 5.47
C SER A 74 5.41 3.78 6.56
N LEU A 75 4.19 3.41 6.20
CA LEU A 75 3.20 2.87 7.15
C LEU A 75 3.53 1.42 7.54
N LEU A 76 4.03 0.62 6.60
CA LEU A 76 4.52 -0.73 6.90
C LEU A 76 5.78 -0.68 7.76
N ASP A 77 6.71 0.27 7.51
CA ASP A 77 7.89 0.50 8.35
C ASP A 77 7.47 0.68 9.82
N LYS A 78 6.45 1.50 10.08
CA LYS A 78 5.93 1.73 11.44
C LYS A 78 5.32 0.47 12.08
N VAL A 79 4.62 -0.34 11.28
CA VAL A 79 3.98 -1.57 11.80
C VAL A 79 5.02 -2.64 12.08
N PHE A 80 5.96 -2.85 11.17
CA PHE A 80 6.95 -3.91 11.27
C PHE A 80 8.13 -3.56 12.19
N SER A 81 8.28 -2.28 12.57
CA SER A 81 9.23 -1.82 13.60
C SER A 81 8.60 -1.62 14.99
N ASP A 82 7.29 -1.85 15.15
CA ASP A 82 6.61 -1.73 16.45
C ASP A 82 7.08 -2.83 17.43
N LYS A 83 6.41 -3.03 18.53
CA LYS A 83 6.75 -3.91 19.67
C LYS A 83 7.40 -5.27 19.29
N ASN A 84 6.93 -5.89 18.21
CA ASN A 84 7.48 -7.14 17.67
C ASN A 84 8.10 -6.83 16.32
N VAL A 85 9.39 -6.54 16.31
CA VAL A 85 10.13 -6.18 15.09
C VAL A 85 10.16 -7.36 14.12
N ASP A 86 9.72 -7.14 12.90
CA ASP A 86 9.83 -8.11 11.81
C ASP A 86 11.20 -8.00 11.15
N SER A 87 12.13 -8.86 11.52
CA SER A 87 13.50 -8.84 11.02
C SER A 87 13.56 -9.05 9.50
N ASN A 88 12.70 -9.90 8.93
CA ASN A 88 12.67 -10.16 7.49
C ASN A 88 12.29 -8.91 6.69
N TYR A 89 11.29 -8.17 7.16
CA TYR A 89 10.91 -6.90 6.54
C TYR A 89 11.98 -5.84 6.73
N MET A 90 12.45 -5.62 7.97
CA MET A 90 13.37 -4.53 8.31
C MET A 90 14.72 -4.67 7.61
N GLU A 91 15.27 -5.90 7.49
CA GLU A 91 16.52 -6.11 6.76
C GLU A 91 16.39 -5.82 5.27
N LYS A 92 15.29 -6.23 4.62
CA LYS A 92 15.01 -5.87 3.22
C LYS A 92 14.85 -4.36 3.07
N ARG A 93 14.14 -3.71 4.01
CA ARG A 93 13.92 -2.25 3.99
C ARG A 93 15.23 -1.47 4.12
N LYS A 94 16.10 -1.88 5.04
CA LYS A 94 17.42 -1.27 5.23
C LYS A 94 18.29 -1.33 3.98
N ARG A 95 18.18 -2.39 3.19
CA ARG A 95 18.97 -2.63 1.97
C ARG A 95 18.31 -2.09 0.69
N ALA A 96 17.10 -1.56 0.80
CA ALA A 96 16.38 -0.97 -0.33
C ALA A 96 16.64 0.53 -0.41
N ILE A 97 17.00 1.00 -1.61
CA ILE A 97 16.98 2.41 -2.00
C ILE A 97 15.67 2.67 -2.72
N LEU A 98 14.93 3.69 -2.28
CA LEU A 98 13.64 4.07 -2.87
C LEU A 98 13.79 5.33 -3.71
N ILE A 99 13.61 5.19 -5.02
CA ILE A 99 13.57 6.31 -5.95
C ILE A 99 12.12 6.52 -6.37
N GLY A 100 11.52 7.58 -5.87
CA GLY A 100 10.15 7.94 -6.19
C GLY A 100 10.04 8.72 -7.49
N ILE A 101 8.86 8.67 -8.11
CA ILE A 101 8.49 9.51 -9.23
C ILE A 101 7.08 10.05 -9.02
N ASP A 102 6.86 11.28 -9.46
CA ASP A 102 5.53 11.89 -9.40
C ASP A 102 4.61 11.28 -10.47
N CYS A 103 3.30 11.46 -10.30
CA CYS A 103 2.29 10.89 -11.20
C CYS A 103 1.07 11.80 -11.30
N MET A 104 0.33 11.68 -12.38
CA MET A 104 -1.01 12.27 -12.50
C MET A 104 -2.08 11.25 -12.05
N PRO A 105 -3.07 11.67 -11.24
CA PRO A 105 -4.14 10.79 -10.80
C PRO A 105 -5.14 10.52 -11.92
N ASP A 106 -5.81 9.36 -11.87
CA ASP A 106 -7.01 9.08 -12.64
C ASP A 106 -8.29 9.25 -11.80
N ASP A 107 -9.43 8.83 -12.35
CA ASP A 107 -10.76 8.90 -11.74
C ASP A 107 -10.92 8.06 -10.45
N ARG A 108 -10.05 7.08 -10.22
CA ARG A 108 -10.08 6.21 -9.02
C ARG A 108 -9.18 6.71 -7.90
N CYS A 109 -8.23 7.60 -8.22
CA CYS A 109 -7.31 8.17 -7.23
C CYS A 109 -8.01 9.20 -6.35
N PHE A 110 -7.71 9.18 -5.05
CA PHE A 110 -8.19 10.16 -4.06
C PHE A 110 -7.08 10.60 -3.09
N CYS A 111 -5.89 10.79 -3.65
CA CYS A 111 -4.68 11.15 -2.89
C CYS A 111 -4.82 12.48 -2.14
N THR A 112 -5.61 13.43 -2.65
CA THR A 112 -5.93 14.70 -1.96
C THR A 112 -6.67 14.47 -0.65
N SER A 113 -7.64 13.56 -0.61
CA SER A 113 -8.44 13.28 0.58
C SER A 113 -7.65 12.60 1.70
N VAL A 114 -6.54 11.95 1.38
CA VAL A 114 -5.70 11.21 2.36
C VAL A 114 -4.29 11.79 2.54
N GLY A 115 -4.03 12.96 1.95
CA GLY A 115 -2.78 13.69 2.11
C GLY A 115 -1.55 13.00 1.52
N THR A 116 -1.71 12.35 0.35
CA THR A 116 -0.63 11.64 -0.35
C THR A 116 -0.32 12.20 -1.73
N VAL A 117 -0.64 13.46 -1.97
CA VAL A 117 -0.31 14.16 -3.23
C VAL A 117 1.18 14.18 -3.46
N MET A 118 1.93 14.55 -2.41
CA MET A 118 3.39 14.54 -2.39
C MET A 118 3.89 13.65 -1.24
N PRO A 119 5.04 12.98 -1.39
CA PRO A 119 5.62 12.23 -0.29
C PRO A 119 6.24 13.19 0.73
N LYS A 120 6.38 12.74 1.98
CA LYS A 120 7.25 13.39 2.95
C LYS A 120 8.69 13.02 2.69
N ASN A 121 9.63 13.90 3.03
CA ASN A 121 11.05 13.71 2.77
C ASN A 121 11.65 12.46 3.42
N ASP A 122 11.06 11.93 4.50
CA ASP A 122 11.51 10.72 5.18
C ASP A 122 11.04 9.40 4.52
N PHE A 123 10.35 9.48 3.37
CA PHE A 123 9.76 8.29 2.72
C PHE A 123 10.56 7.74 1.53
N PHE A 124 11.58 8.44 1.06
CA PHE A 124 12.35 8.09 -0.13
C PHE A 124 13.83 8.48 0.02
N ASP A 125 14.67 7.98 -0.83
CA ASP A 125 16.07 8.42 -0.97
C ASP A 125 16.18 9.55 -2.01
N LEU A 126 15.54 9.37 -3.18
CA LEU A 126 15.36 10.37 -4.22
C LEU A 126 13.89 10.44 -4.64
N PHE A 127 13.44 11.63 -5.05
CA PHE A 127 12.11 11.80 -5.62
C PHE A 127 12.13 12.72 -6.84
N LEU A 128 11.62 12.23 -7.96
CA LEU A 128 11.65 12.88 -9.27
C LEU A 128 10.29 13.47 -9.61
N THR A 129 10.26 14.74 -10.02
CA THR A 129 9.08 15.38 -10.61
C THR A 129 9.42 15.83 -12.02
N ASP A 130 8.63 15.40 -13.00
CA ASP A 130 8.76 15.83 -14.38
C ASP A 130 8.36 17.31 -14.49
N ILE A 131 9.26 18.15 -15.02
CA ILE A 131 9.06 19.58 -15.22
C ILE A 131 9.02 19.96 -16.71
N GLY A 132 8.93 18.96 -17.59
CA GLY A 132 8.74 19.08 -19.04
C GLY A 132 10.02 18.93 -19.85
N ASP A 133 11.09 19.60 -19.47
CA ASP A 133 12.43 19.53 -20.12
C ASP A 133 13.45 18.72 -19.30
N GLY A 134 13.00 18.09 -18.21
CA GLY A 134 13.80 17.27 -17.33
C GLY A 134 13.08 16.91 -16.06
N TYR A 135 13.84 16.40 -15.09
CA TYR A 135 13.31 16.02 -13.78
C TYR A 135 13.92 16.88 -12.69
N LEU A 136 13.07 17.47 -11.85
CA LEU A 136 13.51 18.04 -10.60
C LEU A 136 13.65 16.92 -9.56
N ILE A 137 14.84 16.80 -8.94
CA ILE A 137 15.18 15.73 -8.02
C ILE A 137 15.23 16.27 -6.60
N ASN A 138 14.37 15.76 -5.72
CA ASN A 138 14.47 15.98 -4.29
C ASN A 138 15.35 14.88 -3.67
N VAL A 139 16.37 15.28 -2.93
CA VAL A 139 17.30 14.38 -2.23
C VAL A 139 16.92 14.34 -0.75
N SER A 140 16.74 13.14 -0.21
CA SER A 140 16.34 12.98 1.18
C SER A 140 17.37 12.28 2.07
N THR A 141 18.23 11.46 1.49
CA THR A 141 19.24 10.69 2.24
C THR A 141 20.63 10.80 1.61
N ASP A 142 21.68 10.53 2.41
CA ASP A 142 23.04 10.50 1.90
C ASP A 142 23.23 9.42 0.83
N ARG A 143 22.59 8.25 0.97
CA ARG A 143 22.59 7.21 -0.07
C ARG A 143 21.97 7.69 -1.38
N GLY A 144 20.90 8.48 -1.31
CA GLY A 144 20.31 9.13 -2.48
C GLY A 144 21.28 10.13 -3.09
N LYS A 145 21.96 10.93 -2.27
CA LYS A 145 22.96 11.90 -2.75
C LYS A 145 24.13 11.24 -3.46
N GLU A 146 24.62 10.10 -2.98
CA GLU A 146 25.71 9.34 -3.61
C GLU A 146 25.37 8.90 -5.04
N LEU A 147 24.09 8.61 -5.34
CA LEU A 147 23.65 8.24 -6.69
C LEU A 147 23.67 9.41 -7.68
N LEU A 148 23.75 10.64 -7.21
CA LEU A 148 23.74 11.86 -8.04
C LEU A 148 25.16 12.38 -8.39
N ASN A 149 26.20 11.63 -8.05
CA ASN A 149 27.57 12.00 -8.40
C ASN A 149 27.87 11.74 -9.90
N VAL A 150 27.19 12.50 -10.76
CA VAL A 150 27.28 12.43 -12.24
C VAL A 150 27.25 13.83 -12.84
N ASP A 151 27.96 14.02 -13.93
CA ASP A 151 28.25 15.34 -14.51
C ASP A 151 27.06 16.11 -15.09
N PHE A 152 25.94 15.41 -15.37
CA PHE A 152 24.74 16.02 -15.97
C PHE A 152 23.72 16.52 -14.94
N ILE A 153 24.00 16.40 -13.64
CA ILE A 153 23.17 16.93 -12.56
C ILE A 153 23.69 18.28 -12.09
N ARG A 154 22.81 19.22 -11.89
CA ARG A 154 23.10 20.57 -11.40
C ARG A 154 22.03 21.02 -10.41
N ASP A 155 22.30 22.07 -9.69
CA ASP A 155 21.32 22.72 -8.82
C ASP A 155 20.14 23.26 -9.63
N ALA A 156 18.94 23.15 -9.07
CA ALA A 156 17.74 23.65 -9.67
C ALA A 156 17.65 25.18 -9.58
N THR A 157 17.12 25.80 -10.62
CA THR A 157 16.78 27.23 -10.64
C THR A 157 15.40 27.48 -9.97
N ASP A 158 15.14 28.72 -9.54
CA ASP A 158 13.83 29.11 -9.00
C ASP A 158 12.69 28.83 -9.97
N GLY A 159 12.91 29.03 -11.27
CA GLY A 159 11.89 28.74 -12.30
C GLY A 159 11.57 27.25 -12.43
N GLU A 160 12.53 26.36 -12.19
CA GLU A 160 12.30 24.90 -12.18
C GLU A 160 11.56 24.46 -10.92
N ILE A 161 11.85 25.07 -9.78
CA ILE A 161 11.12 24.87 -8.53
C ILE A 161 9.67 25.32 -8.71
N GLN A 162 9.43 26.48 -9.33
CA GLN A 162 8.08 26.97 -9.62
C GLN A 162 7.30 26.01 -10.53
N ARG A 163 7.93 25.46 -11.59
CA ARG A 163 7.27 24.48 -12.48
C ARG A 163 6.84 23.21 -11.72
N ARG A 164 7.62 22.77 -10.75
CA ARG A 164 7.21 21.67 -9.86
C ARG A 164 5.97 22.04 -9.04
N GLU A 165 5.90 23.23 -8.49
CA GLU A 165 4.74 23.69 -7.73
C GLU A 165 3.49 23.73 -8.61
N GLU A 166 3.62 24.25 -9.83
CA GLU A 166 2.55 24.24 -10.84
C GLU A 166 2.08 22.80 -11.17
N PHE A 167 3.03 21.85 -11.29
CA PHE A 167 2.69 20.44 -11.49
C PHE A 167 1.87 19.90 -10.31
N VAL A 168 2.26 20.21 -9.07
CA VAL A 168 1.55 19.78 -7.86
C VAL A 168 0.13 20.35 -7.83
N GLU A 169 -0.07 21.61 -8.20
CA GLU A 169 -1.41 22.21 -8.26
C GLU A 169 -2.27 21.58 -9.37
N LYS A 170 -1.70 21.32 -10.55
CA LYS A 170 -2.39 20.55 -11.62
C LYS A 170 -2.81 19.18 -11.14
N LYS A 171 -1.92 18.47 -10.44
CA LYS A 171 -2.19 17.15 -9.84
C LYS A 171 -3.32 17.19 -8.82
N LYS A 172 -3.35 18.20 -7.94
CA LYS A 172 -4.46 18.40 -6.98
C LYS A 172 -5.79 18.64 -7.68
N ALA A 173 -5.79 19.45 -8.73
CA ALA A 173 -6.98 19.75 -9.52
C ALA A 173 -7.50 18.52 -10.28
N ALA A 174 -6.60 17.71 -10.82
CA ALA A 174 -6.95 16.47 -11.52
C ALA A 174 -7.52 15.38 -10.60
N CYS A 175 -7.25 15.43 -9.29
CA CYS A 175 -7.78 14.48 -8.32
C CYS A 175 -9.22 14.85 -7.95
N THR A 176 -10.18 14.41 -8.76
CA THR A 176 -11.61 14.77 -8.62
C THR A 176 -12.38 13.85 -7.65
N ASN A 177 -11.92 12.62 -7.45
CA ASN A 177 -12.53 11.67 -6.52
C ASN A 177 -12.18 12.07 -5.07
N LYS A 178 -13.16 12.51 -4.29
CA LYS A 178 -12.94 13.10 -2.95
C LYS A 178 -13.88 12.54 -1.90
N MET A 179 -13.36 12.40 -0.70
CA MET A 179 -14.18 12.14 0.48
C MET A 179 -14.89 13.43 0.94
N ASP A 180 -16.13 13.32 1.37
CA ASP A 180 -16.95 14.44 1.85
C ASP A 180 -16.48 14.96 3.22
N LEU A 181 -15.86 14.10 4.03
CA LEU A 181 -15.32 14.44 5.33
C LEU A 181 -13.79 14.49 5.33
N PRO A 182 -13.18 15.43 6.05
CA PRO A 182 -11.73 15.45 6.25
C PRO A 182 -11.26 14.27 7.10
N LEU A 183 -9.98 13.89 6.94
CA LEU A 183 -9.39 12.76 7.69
C LEU A 183 -9.53 12.85 9.21
N SER A 184 -9.52 14.07 9.75
CA SER A 184 -9.64 14.34 11.20
C SER A 184 -10.99 13.92 11.76
N GLU A 185 -12.04 13.90 10.98
CA GLU A 185 -13.41 13.56 11.38
C GLU A 185 -13.73 12.08 11.18
N LEU A 186 -12.99 11.37 10.33
CA LEU A 186 -13.26 9.96 10.02
C LEU A 186 -13.27 9.06 11.27
N PRO A 187 -12.35 9.17 12.25
CA PRO A 187 -12.41 8.33 13.44
C PRO A 187 -13.72 8.48 14.23
N LEU A 188 -14.22 9.70 14.37
CA LEU A 188 -15.48 9.96 15.08
C LEU A 188 -16.67 9.40 14.29
N MET A 189 -16.69 9.63 12.97
CA MET A 189 -17.70 9.03 12.08
C MET A 189 -17.68 7.50 12.20
N PHE A 190 -16.52 6.84 12.07
CA PHE A 190 -16.43 5.39 12.16
C PHE A 190 -16.88 4.84 13.52
N ALA A 191 -16.65 5.57 14.62
CA ALA A 191 -17.18 5.20 15.93
C ALA A 191 -18.73 5.15 15.93
N GLY A 192 -19.39 6.06 15.20
CA GLY A 192 -20.86 6.17 15.15
C GLY A 192 -21.55 5.22 14.17
N VAL A 193 -20.86 4.76 13.12
CA VAL A 193 -21.48 3.99 11.99
C VAL A 193 -21.17 2.49 12.01
N TYR A 194 -20.82 1.92 13.16
CA TYR A 194 -20.44 0.50 13.25
C TYR A 194 -21.55 -0.44 12.77
N ASN A 195 -22.82 -0.12 13.03
CA ASN A 195 -23.99 -0.92 12.68
C ASN A 195 -24.72 -0.40 11.43
N SER A 196 -24.04 0.40 10.58
CA SER A 196 -24.63 0.90 9.36
C SER A 196 -25.05 -0.20 8.38
N LYS A 197 -26.20 0.00 7.71
CA LYS A 197 -26.69 -0.89 6.64
C LYS A 197 -25.78 -0.90 5.41
N VAL A 198 -24.95 0.14 5.23
CA VAL A 198 -23.97 0.20 4.15
C VAL A 198 -23.06 -1.03 4.16
N TRP A 199 -22.75 -1.58 5.34
CA TRP A 199 -21.93 -2.79 5.46
C TRP A 199 -22.63 -4.04 4.96
N GLU A 200 -23.95 -4.16 5.18
CA GLU A 200 -24.77 -5.27 4.70
C GLU A 200 -24.87 -5.23 3.18
N GLU A 201 -25.18 -4.07 2.62
CA GLU A 201 -25.30 -3.85 1.19
C GLU A 201 -23.98 -4.12 0.45
N ASN A 202 -22.83 -3.66 1.00
CA ASN A 202 -21.53 -4.01 0.48
C ASN A 202 -21.26 -5.53 0.59
N GLY A 203 -21.64 -6.15 1.71
CA GLY A 203 -21.48 -7.58 1.94
C GLY A 203 -22.28 -8.44 0.96
N GLU A 204 -23.46 -8.00 0.55
CA GLU A 204 -24.28 -8.67 -0.48
C GLU A 204 -23.58 -8.65 -1.84
N LYS A 205 -23.05 -7.52 -2.26
CA LYS A 205 -22.31 -7.37 -3.52
C LYS A 205 -20.96 -8.11 -3.49
N CYS A 206 -20.26 -8.11 -2.35
CA CYS A 206 -18.91 -8.61 -2.23
C CYS A 206 -18.80 -10.11 -2.52
N VAL A 207 -17.88 -10.50 -3.40
CA VAL A 207 -17.60 -11.93 -3.71
C VAL A 207 -16.54 -12.53 -2.78
N ALA A 208 -16.03 -11.77 -1.80
CA ALA A 208 -15.01 -12.20 -0.81
C ALA A 208 -13.70 -12.74 -1.43
N CYS A 209 -13.30 -12.26 -2.59
CA CYS A 209 -12.11 -12.74 -3.31
C CYS A 209 -10.76 -12.29 -2.70
N GLY A 210 -10.75 -11.32 -1.78
CA GLY A 210 -9.54 -10.83 -1.14
C GLY A 210 -8.66 -9.88 -1.98
N ARG A 211 -8.93 -9.68 -3.28
CA ARG A 211 -8.10 -8.86 -4.20
C ARG A 211 -7.82 -7.46 -3.64
N CYS A 212 -8.83 -6.79 -3.09
CA CYS A 212 -8.73 -5.45 -2.53
C CYS A 212 -7.65 -5.30 -1.43
N ASN A 213 -7.30 -6.39 -0.73
CA ASN A 213 -6.23 -6.42 0.25
C ASN A 213 -4.87 -6.78 -0.38
N LEU A 214 -4.86 -7.71 -1.34
CA LEU A 214 -3.63 -8.14 -2.00
C LEU A 214 -2.99 -7.01 -2.81
N VAL A 215 -3.79 -6.20 -3.51
CA VAL A 215 -3.32 -5.04 -4.28
C VAL A 215 -3.08 -3.80 -3.42
N CYS A 216 -3.39 -3.83 -2.12
CA CYS A 216 -3.26 -2.67 -1.25
C CYS A 216 -1.82 -2.47 -0.78
N PRO A 217 -1.23 -1.27 -0.91
CA PRO A 217 0.14 -0.99 -0.47
C PRO A 217 0.32 -1.08 1.05
N THR A 218 -0.75 -0.98 1.83
CA THR A 218 -0.71 -0.97 3.31
C THR A 218 -1.32 -2.20 3.97
N CYS A 219 -1.80 -3.20 3.22
CA CYS A 219 -2.23 -4.46 3.79
C CYS A 219 -1.04 -5.38 4.04
N TYR A 220 -1.04 -6.02 5.22
CA TYR A 220 0.04 -6.89 5.69
C TYR A 220 -0.48 -8.17 6.36
N CYS A 221 -1.70 -8.60 6.02
CA CYS A 221 -2.21 -9.90 6.44
C CYS A 221 -1.38 -11.02 5.81
N PHE A 222 -1.03 -12.02 6.58
CA PHE A 222 -0.30 -13.19 6.12
C PHE A 222 -0.77 -14.45 6.83
N ASN A 223 -0.54 -15.57 6.20
CA ASN A 223 -0.60 -16.92 6.78
C ASN A 223 0.82 -17.46 6.94
N VAL A 224 0.98 -18.41 7.84
CA VAL A 224 2.24 -19.12 8.05
C VAL A 224 1.95 -20.61 8.00
N TYR A 225 2.76 -21.34 7.23
CA TYR A 225 2.66 -22.79 7.12
C TYR A 225 4.05 -23.42 7.02
N ASP A 226 4.13 -24.68 7.36
CA ASP A 226 5.37 -25.47 7.24
C ASP A 226 5.32 -26.33 5.98
N SER A 227 6.43 -26.38 5.24
CA SER A 227 6.65 -27.25 4.10
C SER A 227 7.87 -28.11 4.36
N MET A 228 7.77 -29.39 4.06
CA MET A 228 8.85 -30.36 4.26
C MET A 228 9.25 -31.04 2.95
N ASN A 229 10.51 -31.42 2.85
CA ASN A 229 10.96 -32.29 1.76
C ASN A 229 10.31 -33.69 1.86
N LEU A 230 10.33 -34.44 0.76
CA LEU A 230 9.70 -35.78 0.69
C LEU A 230 10.33 -36.78 1.67
N LYS A 231 11.56 -36.59 2.09
CA LYS A 231 12.26 -37.47 3.07
C LYS A 231 11.92 -37.11 4.53
N LEU A 232 11.19 -36.02 4.74
CA LEU A 232 10.86 -35.47 6.06
C LEU A 232 12.09 -35.18 6.94
N THR A 233 13.21 -34.85 6.31
CA THR A 233 14.48 -34.52 6.99
C THR A 233 14.69 -33.03 7.13
N GLU A 234 14.27 -32.24 6.17
CA GLU A 234 14.43 -30.80 6.12
C GLU A 234 13.10 -30.13 5.84
N GLY A 235 12.91 -28.93 6.36
CA GLY A 235 11.72 -28.16 6.10
C GLY A 235 11.93 -26.65 6.23
N GLU A 236 10.89 -25.95 5.82
CA GLU A 236 10.86 -24.49 5.84
C GLU A 236 9.53 -24.02 6.43
N ARG A 237 9.59 -22.98 7.25
CA ARG A 237 8.42 -22.20 7.63
C ARG A 237 8.26 -21.05 6.66
N ILE A 238 7.12 -21.01 6.00
CA ILE A 238 6.83 -20.09 4.92
C ILE A 238 5.77 -19.11 5.39
N ARG A 239 6.01 -17.81 5.14
CA ARG A 239 5.02 -16.74 5.27
C ARG A 239 4.47 -16.42 3.89
N GLN A 240 3.14 -16.40 3.75
CA GLN A 240 2.45 -16.11 2.50
C GLN A 240 1.40 -15.02 2.72
N TRP A 241 1.23 -14.08 1.76
CA TRP A 241 0.16 -13.08 1.86
C TRP A 241 -1.20 -13.74 2.02
N ASP A 242 -2.01 -13.11 2.86
CA ASP A 242 -3.39 -13.51 3.09
C ASP A 242 -4.31 -12.28 3.10
N SER A 243 -5.60 -12.48 3.25
CA SER A 243 -6.59 -11.42 3.22
C SER A 243 -7.63 -11.55 4.32
N CYS A 244 -7.83 -10.47 5.07
CA CYS A 244 -8.90 -10.40 6.06
C CYS A 244 -10.32 -10.50 5.46
N HIS A 245 -10.45 -10.48 4.13
CA HIS A 245 -11.69 -10.77 3.41
C HIS A 245 -11.97 -12.27 3.22
N LEU A 246 -10.93 -13.11 3.33
CA LEU A 246 -11.10 -14.56 3.27
C LEU A 246 -11.64 -15.08 4.60
N GLU A 247 -12.56 -16.03 4.53
CA GLU A 247 -13.16 -16.64 5.72
C GLU A 247 -12.14 -17.41 6.54
N SER A 248 -11.24 -18.11 5.83
CA SER A 248 -10.13 -18.88 6.39
C SER A 248 -9.20 -18.04 7.27
N PHE A 249 -9.02 -16.75 6.97
CA PHE A 249 -8.12 -15.87 7.71
C PHE A 249 -8.45 -15.73 9.20
N THR A 250 -9.71 -15.88 9.59
CA THR A 250 -10.15 -15.82 10.99
C THR A 250 -10.65 -17.14 11.54
N LYS A 251 -10.41 -18.23 10.81
CA LYS A 251 -10.72 -19.58 11.26
C LYS A 251 -9.63 -20.05 12.24
N VAL A 252 -10.04 -20.47 13.42
CA VAL A 252 -9.15 -21.01 14.44
C VAL A 252 -9.15 -22.54 14.43
N ALA A 253 -8.25 -23.16 15.19
CA ALA A 253 -8.07 -24.62 15.23
C ALA A 253 -9.37 -25.40 15.56
N THR A 254 -10.28 -24.82 16.35
CA THR A 254 -11.59 -25.38 16.66
C THR A 254 -12.57 -25.37 15.48
N GLY A 255 -12.19 -24.74 14.36
CA GLY A 255 -13.07 -24.54 13.19
C GLY A 255 -13.97 -23.31 13.28
N GLU A 256 -13.96 -22.57 14.39
CA GLU A 256 -14.73 -21.35 14.54
C GLU A 256 -14.16 -20.21 13.67
N VAL A 257 -15.07 -19.41 13.08
CA VAL A 257 -14.73 -18.25 12.23
C VAL A 257 -15.23 -16.99 12.93
N PHE A 258 -14.33 -16.11 13.37
CA PHE A 258 -14.73 -14.89 14.09
C PHE A 258 -15.45 -13.85 13.21
N ARG A 259 -15.18 -13.80 11.92
CA ARG A 259 -15.84 -12.90 10.96
C ARG A 259 -16.56 -13.70 9.87
N LYS A 260 -17.71 -14.27 10.22
CA LYS A 260 -18.51 -15.18 9.34
C LYS A 260 -19.08 -14.46 8.12
N SER A 261 -19.71 -13.28 8.32
CA SER A 261 -20.37 -12.57 7.23
C SER A 261 -19.39 -11.77 6.37
N LYS A 262 -19.68 -11.63 5.08
CA LYS A 262 -18.93 -10.78 4.16
C LYS A 262 -18.98 -9.30 4.58
N SER A 263 -20.12 -8.85 5.11
CA SER A 263 -20.32 -7.51 5.67
C SER A 263 -19.36 -7.21 6.83
N SER A 264 -19.19 -8.18 7.76
CA SER A 264 -18.27 -8.02 8.89
C SER A 264 -16.78 -7.96 8.44
N ARG A 265 -16.42 -8.69 7.37
CA ARG A 265 -15.08 -8.66 6.79
C ARG A 265 -14.82 -7.35 6.04
N ASP A 266 -15.81 -6.85 5.28
CA ASP A 266 -15.71 -5.56 4.60
C ASP A 266 -15.60 -4.41 5.61
N ARG A 267 -16.50 -4.34 6.59
CA ARG A 267 -16.41 -3.37 7.69
C ARG A 267 -15.04 -3.39 8.35
N HIS A 268 -14.51 -4.56 8.72
CA HIS A 268 -13.19 -4.69 9.34
C HIS A 268 -12.09 -4.08 8.47
N ARG A 269 -12.13 -4.28 7.15
CA ARG A 269 -11.17 -3.70 6.21
C ARG A 269 -11.19 -2.17 6.26
N PHE A 270 -12.38 -1.53 6.23
CA PHE A 270 -12.50 -0.07 6.30
C PHE A 270 -12.03 0.47 7.66
N TYR A 271 -12.41 -0.18 8.77
CA TYR A 271 -11.95 0.19 10.11
C TYR A 271 -10.42 0.10 10.25
N ARG A 272 -9.79 -0.88 9.60
CA ARG A 272 -8.32 -0.97 9.53
C ARG A 272 -7.70 0.21 8.79
N LYS A 273 -8.40 0.85 7.85
CA LYS A 273 -7.89 1.97 7.07
C LYS A 273 -8.06 3.32 7.78
N PHE A 274 -9.12 3.51 8.54
CA PHE A 274 -9.51 4.83 9.01
C PHE A 274 -9.75 4.94 10.53
N TYR A 275 -9.67 3.83 11.27
CA TYR A 275 -9.98 3.82 12.70
C TYR A 275 -8.97 3.05 13.56
N TYR A 276 -8.80 1.74 13.36
CA TYR A 276 -8.04 0.90 14.30
C TYR A 276 -6.55 1.20 14.37
N LEU A 277 -5.98 1.77 13.34
CA LEU A 277 -4.54 2.06 13.24
C LEU A 277 -4.21 3.55 13.42
N SER A 278 -5.12 4.33 13.99
CA SER A 278 -4.96 5.77 14.23
C SER A 278 -3.69 6.12 15.04
N ARG A 279 -3.20 5.21 15.88
CA ARG A 279 -1.93 5.39 16.63
C ARG A 279 -0.71 5.53 15.72
N PHE A 280 -0.73 4.99 14.52
CA PHE A 280 0.38 5.08 13.57
C PHE A 280 0.19 6.22 12.56
N SER A 281 -1.05 6.45 12.13
CA SER A 281 -1.38 7.46 11.14
C SER A 281 -2.89 7.74 11.15
N PRO A 282 -3.32 8.99 10.84
CA PRO A 282 -4.74 9.30 10.64
C PRO A 282 -5.42 8.44 9.57
N SER A 283 -4.66 7.96 8.60
CA SER A 283 -5.13 7.04 7.57
C SER A 283 -4.09 5.97 7.24
N PHE A 284 -4.55 4.72 7.16
CA PHE A 284 -3.83 3.59 6.54
C PHE A 284 -4.25 3.36 5.08
N CYS A 285 -5.09 4.21 4.54
CA CYS A 285 -5.37 4.30 3.11
C CYS A 285 -4.46 5.35 2.48
N THR A 286 -3.90 5.04 1.31
CA THR A 286 -3.00 5.94 0.57
C THR A 286 -3.66 6.57 -0.65
N GLY A 287 -4.95 6.37 -0.87
CA GLY A 287 -5.71 6.99 -1.96
C GLY A 287 -5.33 6.52 -3.37
N CYS A 288 -4.63 5.39 -3.50
CA CYS A 288 -4.07 4.91 -4.77
C CYS A 288 -5.11 4.34 -5.77
N GLY A 289 -6.35 4.11 -5.36
CA GLY A 289 -7.43 3.61 -6.22
C GLY A 289 -7.34 2.12 -6.62
N ARG A 290 -6.24 1.38 -6.34
CA ARG A 290 -6.08 -0.01 -6.77
C ARG A 290 -7.23 -0.92 -6.35
N CYS A 291 -7.69 -0.80 -5.12
CA CYS A 291 -8.72 -1.70 -4.60
C CYS A 291 -10.08 -1.52 -5.26
N GLY A 292 -10.44 -0.31 -5.70
CA GLY A 292 -11.63 -0.06 -6.51
C GLY A 292 -11.45 -0.59 -7.94
N LYS A 293 -10.30 -0.29 -8.59
CA LYS A 293 -9.99 -0.78 -9.94
C LYS A 293 -10.04 -2.31 -10.04
N GLU A 294 -9.57 -3.00 -9.01
CA GLU A 294 -9.48 -4.46 -8.98
C GLU A 294 -10.72 -5.15 -8.34
N CYS A 295 -11.72 -4.37 -7.91
CA CYS A 295 -12.90 -4.93 -7.28
C CYS A 295 -13.87 -5.52 -8.31
N LEU A 296 -14.17 -6.81 -8.20
CA LEU A 296 -15.13 -7.49 -9.07
C LEU A 296 -16.59 -7.08 -8.83
N ALA A 297 -16.85 -6.39 -7.72
CA ALA A 297 -18.17 -5.96 -7.29
C ALA A 297 -18.31 -4.42 -7.23
N ASP A 298 -17.36 -3.70 -7.81
CA ASP A 298 -17.30 -2.23 -7.85
C ASP A 298 -17.53 -1.55 -6.48
N ILE A 299 -16.95 -2.14 -5.41
CA ILE A 299 -17.01 -1.53 -4.08
C ILE A 299 -15.87 -0.52 -3.95
N GLU A 300 -16.23 0.75 -3.99
CA GLU A 300 -15.31 1.89 -3.92
C GLU A 300 -15.15 2.41 -2.49
N ILE A 301 -13.91 2.81 -2.15
CA ILE A 301 -13.65 3.38 -0.81
C ILE A 301 -14.36 4.71 -0.64
N VAL A 302 -14.21 5.63 -1.59
CA VAL A 302 -14.75 6.98 -1.48
C VAL A 302 -16.27 6.94 -1.44
N GLU A 303 -16.91 6.20 -2.34
CA GLU A 303 -18.36 6.02 -2.34
C GLU A 303 -18.87 5.47 -0.99
N THR A 304 -18.24 4.39 -0.49
CA THR A 304 -18.61 3.77 0.78
C THR A 304 -18.47 4.76 1.94
N VAL A 305 -17.33 5.47 2.02
CA VAL A 305 -17.07 6.47 3.08
C VAL A 305 -18.07 7.62 3.01
N ASN A 306 -18.39 8.13 1.81
CA ASN A 306 -19.33 9.23 1.63
C ASN A 306 -20.77 8.81 1.98
N ARG A 307 -21.16 7.57 1.70
CA ARG A 307 -22.47 7.02 2.16
C ARG A 307 -22.55 6.96 3.68
N LEU A 308 -21.48 6.50 4.35
CA LEU A 308 -21.38 6.48 5.81
C LEU A 308 -21.39 7.90 6.40
N ALA A 309 -20.73 8.86 5.76
CA ALA A 309 -20.71 10.25 6.18
C ALA A 309 -22.12 10.88 6.13
N LYS A 310 -22.89 10.60 5.07
CA LYS A 310 -24.29 11.04 4.98
C LYS A 310 -25.15 10.46 6.08
N GLU A 311 -25.00 9.18 6.39
CA GLU A 311 -25.73 8.53 7.49
C GLU A 311 -25.34 9.17 8.83
N TYR A 312 -24.05 9.35 9.10
CA TYR A 312 -23.51 9.97 10.30
C TYR A 312 -24.05 11.40 10.51
N ASN A 313 -24.01 12.24 9.49
CA ASN A 313 -24.54 13.60 9.54
C ASN A 313 -26.06 13.63 9.78
N GLY A 314 -26.82 12.67 9.22
CA GLY A 314 -28.24 12.50 9.49
C GLY A 314 -28.56 12.06 10.93
N ILE A 315 -27.64 11.39 11.61
CA ILE A 315 -27.76 11.03 13.03
C ILE A 315 -27.45 12.26 13.91
N THR A 316 -26.34 12.95 13.65
CA THR A 316 -25.88 14.08 14.47
C THR A 316 -26.77 15.32 14.35
N SER A 317 -27.46 15.51 13.23
CA SER A 317 -28.42 16.62 13.05
C SER A 317 -29.76 16.40 13.77
N LYS A 318 -30.01 15.23 14.35
CA LYS A 318 -31.22 14.90 15.11
C LYS A 318 -31.04 14.95 16.64
N VAL A 319 -29.81 15.19 17.09
CA VAL A 319 -29.42 15.37 18.49
C VAL A 319 -29.17 16.84 18.77
#